data_8078ea197dd11edd0751970cf9012933
#
_entry.id   8078ea197dd11edd0751970cf9012933
#
_cell.length_a   1.000
_cell.length_b   1.000
_cell.length_c   1.000
_cell.angle_alpha   90.00
_cell.angle_beta   90.00
_cell.angle_gamma   90.00
#
_symmetry.space_group_name_H-M   'P 1'
#
loop_
_entity.id
_entity.type
_entity.pdbx_description
1 polymer ?
#
loop_
_entity_poly.entity_id
_entity_poly.type
_entity_poly.pdbx_seq_one_letter_code
_entity_poly.pdbx_strand_id
1 'polypeptide(L)'
;FFVGNTYFVLVDEAYGDATGEVNLHYQLAEGKVDLDSKAMTVVTDYAGNSNVKLQCFGDKPLKMNEEEGWRSIAYRERVKRTALSFNMSKDAKSSARFITIIYPYADRADIPALSAKFNNKQFSPSAVDVEVKVKDKKRALKVDF
;
A
#
# COMPACT_ATOMS: atom_id res chain seq x y z
N PHE A 1 -8.87 7.59 1.23
CA PHE A 1 -9.08 8.79 0.39
C PHE A 1 -9.09 8.41 -1.09
N PHE A 2 -10.06 8.92 -1.84
CA PHE A 2 -10.02 8.90 -3.29
C PHE A 2 -9.66 10.30 -3.79
N VAL A 3 -8.47 10.45 -4.35
CA VAL A 3 -7.85 11.75 -4.55
C VAL A 3 -7.95 12.18 -6.01
N GLY A 4 -8.68 13.29 -6.24
CA GLY A 4 -8.80 13.94 -7.57
C GLY A 4 -9.33 13.00 -8.64
N ASN A 5 -10.19 12.05 -8.31
CA ASN A 5 -10.72 11.01 -9.20
C ASN A 5 -9.63 10.23 -9.96
N THR A 6 -8.43 10.11 -9.38
CA THR A 6 -7.26 9.56 -10.09
C THR A 6 -6.62 8.39 -9.36
N TYR A 7 -6.45 8.47 -8.03
CA TYR A 7 -5.76 7.45 -7.24
C TYR A 7 -6.32 7.33 -5.84
N PHE A 8 -6.01 6.21 -5.18
CA PHE A 8 -6.41 5.96 -3.80
C PHE A 8 -5.22 6.11 -2.86
N VAL A 9 -5.50 6.63 -1.66
CA VAL A 9 -4.58 6.62 -0.52
C VAL A 9 -5.26 5.90 0.62
N LEU A 10 -4.67 4.81 1.05
CA LEU A 10 -5.06 4.04 2.23
C LEU A 10 -4.12 4.43 3.36
N VAL A 11 -4.66 4.62 4.55
CA VAL A 11 -3.90 4.85 5.78
C VAL A 11 -4.34 3.81 6.79
N ASP A 12 -3.41 2.95 7.18
CA ASP A 12 -3.64 1.88 8.13
C ASP A 12 -2.78 2.13 9.37
N GLU A 13 -3.41 2.15 10.55
CA GLU A 13 -2.75 2.44 11.81
C GLU A 13 -3.10 1.37 12.84
N ALA A 14 -2.09 0.67 13.35
CA ALA A 14 -2.21 -0.25 14.46
C ALA A 14 -1.56 0.35 15.71
N TYR A 15 -2.29 0.39 16.82
CA TYR A 15 -1.83 0.91 18.10
C TYR A 15 -2.29 0.04 19.27
N GLY A 16 -1.77 0.32 20.46
CA GLY A 16 -2.09 -0.42 21.69
C GLY A 16 -0.90 -1.22 22.21
N ASP A 17 -1.15 -2.11 23.19
CA ASP A 17 -0.10 -2.78 23.96
C ASP A 17 0.45 -4.05 23.30
N ALA A 18 -0.21 -4.58 22.26
CA ALA A 18 0.28 -5.73 21.53
C ALA A 18 1.63 -5.46 20.85
N THR A 19 2.52 -6.43 20.89
CA THR A 19 3.86 -6.40 20.27
C THR A 19 3.96 -7.44 19.17
N GLY A 20 4.84 -7.22 18.20
CA GLY A 20 5.11 -8.15 17.12
C GLY A 20 5.14 -7.49 15.76
N GLU A 21 4.96 -8.27 14.71
CA GLU A 21 4.85 -7.75 13.35
C GLU A 21 3.39 -7.41 13.00
N VAL A 22 3.20 -6.26 12.39
CA VAL A 22 1.95 -5.85 11.75
C VAL A 22 2.13 -6.02 10.25
N ASN A 23 1.23 -6.79 9.65
CA ASN A 23 1.32 -7.17 8.24
C ASN A 23 0.11 -6.65 7.47
N LEU A 24 0.35 -5.86 6.42
CA LEU A 24 -0.66 -5.50 5.44
C LEU A 24 -0.58 -6.44 4.25
N HIS A 25 -1.59 -7.27 4.08
CA HIS A 25 -1.63 -8.25 3.00
C HIS A 25 -2.34 -7.70 1.76
N TYR A 26 -1.70 -7.88 0.61
CA TYR A 26 -2.26 -7.57 -0.70
C TYR A 26 -2.29 -8.80 -1.58
N GLN A 27 -3.42 -9.03 -2.20
CA GLN A 27 -3.63 -10.14 -3.12
C GLN A 27 -4.08 -9.56 -4.46
N LEU A 28 -3.25 -9.75 -5.47
CA LEU A 28 -3.45 -9.18 -6.79
C LEU A 28 -4.24 -10.14 -7.70
N ALA A 29 -4.69 -9.65 -8.84
CA ALA A 29 -5.25 -10.52 -9.87
C ALA A 29 -4.15 -11.41 -10.49
N GLU A 30 -4.59 -12.42 -11.22
CA GLU A 30 -3.68 -13.26 -12.01
C GLU A 30 -3.00 -12.44 -13.11
N GLY A 31 -1.74 -12.74 -13.37
CA GLY A 31 -0.97 -12.07 -14.41
C GLY A 31 0.42 -11.66 -13.93
N LYS A 32 1.13 -10.96 -14.78
CA LYS A 32 2.49 -10.52 -14.50
C LYS A 32 2.48 -9.35 -13.52
N VAL A 33 3.34 -9.44 -12.52
CA VAL A 33 3.55 -8.43 -11.47
C VAL A 33 5.04 -8.27 -11.24
N ASP A 34 5.52 -7.04 -11.24
CA ASP A 34 6.89 -6.70 -10.89
C ASP A 34 6.92 -6.18 -9.44
N LEU A 35 7.78 -6.78 -8.61
CA LEU A 35 7.96 -6.43 -7.20
C LEU A 35 9.33 -5.78 -6.98
N ASP A 36 9.36 -4.62 -6.36
CA ASP A 36 10.57 -3.95 -5.89
C ASP A 36 10.52 -3.81 -4.35
N SER A 37 11.17 -4.74 -3.67
CA SER A 37 11.23 -4.77 -2.20
C SER A 37 12.06 -3.65 -1.59
N LYS A 38 12.94 -2.99 -2.36
CA LYS A 38 13.70 -1.83 -1.88
C LYS A 38 12.87 -0.56 -1.92
N ALA A 39 12.10 -0.39 -2.96
CA ALA A 39 11.21 0.75 -3.13
C ALA A 39 9.81 0.53 -2.53
N MET A 40 9.53 -0.64 -1.94
CA MET A 40 8.20 -1.04 -1.46
C MET A 40 7.11 -0.85 -2.54
N THR A 41 7.43 -1.22 -3.77
CA THR A 41 6.63 -0.95 -4.95
C THR A 41 6.18 -2.24 -5.63
N VAL A 42 4.95 -2.25 -6.08
CA VAL A 42 4.31 -3.31 -6.86
C VAL A 42 3.75 -2.69 -8.13
N VAL A 43 4.05 -3.28 -9.28
CA VAL A 43 3.58 -2.79 -10.58
C VAL A 43 2.99 -3.98 -11.33
N THR A 44 1.71 -3.91 -11.66
CA THR A 44 1.06 -4.95 -12.46
C THR A 44 1.32 -4.74 -13.95
N ASP A 45 1.25 -5.82 -14.74
CA ASP A 45 1.42 -5.79 -16.20
C ASP A 45 0.40 -6.75 -16.82
N TYR A 46 -0.89 -6.43 -16.60
CA TYR A 46 -2.00 -7.24 -17.07
C TYR A 46 -2.37 -6.90 -18.51
N ALA A 47 -2.82 -7.91 -19.26
CA ALA A 47 -3.45 -7.66 -20.55
C ALA A 47 -4.72 -6.80 -20.37
N GLY A 48 -4.98 -5.87 -21.30
CA GLY A 48 -6.19 -5.05 -21.29
C GLY A 48 -6.04 -3.68 -20.62
N ASN A 49 -4.82 -3.23 -20.33
CA ASN A 49 -4.50 -1.86 -19.88
C ASN A 49 -5.17 -1.42 -18.57
N SER A 50 -5.61 -2.37 -17.74
CA SER A 50 -6.19 -2.09 -16.42
C SER A 50 -5.18 -2.45 -15.34
N ASN A 51 -4.20 -1.58 -15.14
CA ASN A 51 -3.04 -1.83 -14.29
C ASN A 51 -2.99 -0.89 -13.11
N VAL A 52 -2.22 -1.27 -12.08
CA VAL A 52 -1.99 -0.46 -10.89
C VAL A 52 -0.51 -0.47 -10.50
N LYS A 53 -0.03 0.70 -10.07
CA LYS A 53 1.14 0.81 -9.22
C LYS A 53 0.67 0.95 -7.79
N LEU A 54 1.17 0.08 -6.92
CA LEU A 54 0.97 0.14 -5.49
C LEU A 54 2.32 0.43 -4.83
N GLN A 55 2.38 1.42 -3.95
CA GLN A 55 3.58 1.72 -3.19
C GLN A 55 3.24 2.01 -1.75
N CYS A 56 3.93 1.34 -0.83
CA CYS A 56 3.72 1.48 0.61
C CYS A 56 4.84 2.29 1.25
N PHE A 57 4.44 3.16 2.19
CA PHE A 57 5.30 4.00 3.00
C PHE A 57 4.96 3.78 4.47
N GLY A 58 5.95 3.77 5.33
CA GLY A 58 5.77 3.60 6.76
C GLY A 58 6.33 4.75 7.58
N ASP A 59 5.87 4.88 8.81
CA ASP A 59 6.51 5.75 9.80
C ASP A 59 7.78 5.14 10.41
N LYS A 60 8.01 3.85 10.14
CA LYS A 60 9.18 3.05 10.51
C LYS A 60 9.66 2.22 9.30
N PRO A 61 10.84 1.58 9.38
CA PRO A 61 11.32 0.71 8.31
C PRO A 61 10.32 -0.40 7.97
N LEU A 62 10.08 -0.57 6.68
CA LEU A 62 9.21 -1.59 6.11
C LEU A 62 10.02 -2.74 5.52
N LYS A 63 9.38 -3.91 5.49
CA LYS A 63 9.81 -5.05 4.68
C LYS A 63 8.66 -5.44 3.76
N MET A 64 8.98 -5.96 2.58
CA MET A 64 8.02 -6.57 1.67
C MET A 64 8.36 -8.04 1.52
N ASN A 65 7.38 -8.90 1.75
CA ASN A 65 7.49 -10.35 1.58
C ASN A 65 6.50 -10.79 0.50
N GLU A 66 6.99 -11.60 -0.43
CA GLU A 66 6.12 -12.34 -1.35
C GLU A 66 5.53 -13.54 -0.62
N GLU A 67 4.24 -13.80 -0.85
CA GLU A 67 3.47 -14.84 -0.20
C GLU A 67 2.88 -15.82 -1.23
N GLU A 68 2.48 -16.99 -0.77
CA GLU A 68 1.74 -17.91 -1.62
C GLU A 68 0.30 -17.43 -1.77
N GLY A 69 -0.10 -17.13 -3.00
CA GLY A 69 -1.43 -16.63 -3.32
C GLY A 69 -2.20 -17.54 -4.26
N TRP A 70 -3.48 -17.79 -3.92
CA TRP A 70 -4.40 -18.59 -4.73
C TRP A 70 -5.76 -17.91 -4.84
N ARG A 71 -6.41 -18.12 -5.98
CA ARG A 71 -7.79 -17.74 -6.22
C ARG A 71 -8.57 -18.93 -6.72
N SER A 72 -9.72 -19.20 -6.13
CA SER A 72 -10.68 -20.17 -6.65
C SER A 72 -11.65 -19.45 -7.59
N ILE A 73 -11.73 -19.88 -8.83
CA ILE A 73 -12.63 -19.35 -9.85
C ILE A 73 -13.86 -20.20 -10.05
N ALA A 74 -13.76 -21.51 -9.71
CA ALA A 74 -14.86 -22.47 -9.76
C ALA A 74 -14.65 -23.55 -8.69
N TYR A 75 -15.66 -24.39 -8.48
CA TYR A 75 -15.57 -25.51 -7.55
C TYR A 75 -14.44 -26.46 -7.97
N ARG A 76 -13.52 -26.75 -7.03
CA ARG A 76 -12.30 -27.56 -7.22
C ARG A 76 -11.25 -26.98 -8.17
N GLU A 77 -11.41 -25.77 -8.64
CA GLU A 77 -10.42 -25.08 -9.46
C GLU A 77 -9.76 -23.95 -8.67
N ARG A 78 -8.44 -23.87 -8.75
CA ARG A 78 -7.68 -22.74 -8.21
C ARG A 78 -6.56 -22.35 -9.15
N VAL A 79 -6.30 -21.06 -9.24
CA VAL A 79 -5.20 -20.49 -10.02
C VAL A 79 -4.27 -19.72 -9.12
N LYS A 80 -2.99 -19.76 -9.46
CA LYS A 80 -1.97 -19.02 -8.72
C LYS A 80 -2.07 -17.54 -9.05
N ARG A 81 -1.90 -16.70 -8.03
CA ARG A 81 -1.80 -15.24 -8.17
C ARG A 81 -0.70 -14.69 -7.29
N THR A 82 -0.24 -13.46 -7.56
CA THR A 82 0.70 -12.78 -6.68
C THR A 82 0.00 -12.35 -5.40
N ALA A 83 0.58 -12.73 -4.28
CA ALA A 83 0.24 -12.24 -2.95
C ALA A 83 1.50 -11.72 -2.27
N LEU A 84 1.38 -10.69 -1.46
CA LEU A 84 2.48 -10.08 -0.73
C LEU A 84 2.00 -9.43 0.56
N SER A 85 2.93 -9.16 1.46
CA SER A 85 2.68 -8.32 2.63
C SER A 85 3.74 -7.24 2.79
N PHE A 86 3.31 -6.08 3.31
CA PHE A 86 4.19 -5.08 3.88
C PHE A 86 4.18 -5.24 5.40
N ASN A 87 5.37 -5.33 5.98
CA ASN A 87 5.56 -5.71 7.37
C ASN A 87 6.29 -4.61 8.12
N MET A 88 5.85 -4.36 9.35
CA MET A 88 6.46 -3.40 10.27
C MET A 88 6.44 -3.95 11.69
N SER A 89 7.56 -3.84 12.40
CA SER A 89 7.62 -4.21 13.83
C SER A 89 6.95 -3.14 14.68
N LYS A 90 6.18 -3.59 15.66
CA LYS A 90 5.49 -2.75 16.64
C LYS A 90 5.84 -3.21 18.06
N ASP A 91 6.29 -2.27 18.88
CA ASP A 91 6.50 -2.44 20.30
C ASP A 91 5.26 -2.04 21.12
N ALA A 92 5.19 -2.47 22.37
CA ALA A 92 4.16 -2.01 23.30
C ALA A 92 4.11 -0.49 23.38
N LYS A 93 2.90 0.08 23.45
CA LYS A 93 2.65 1.54 23.52
C LYS A 93 3.18 2.33 22.31
N SER A 94 3.62 1.67 21.26
CA SER A 94 3.97 2.31 20.00
C SER A 94 2.86 2.10 18.96
N SER A 95 2.94 2.81 17.84
CA SER A 95 2.11 2.57 16.66
C SER A 95 2.93 1.96 15.53
N ALA A 96 2.26 1.27 14.63
CA ALA A 96 2.75 0.93 13.31
C ALA A 96 1.79 1.57 12.30
N ARG A 97 2.30 2.44 11.43
CA ARG A 97 1.48 3.25 10.54
C ARG A 97 1.95 3.12 9.11
N PHE A 98 1.01 2.87 8.21
CA PHE A 98 1.26 2.65 6.80
C PHE A 98 0.45 3.63 5.96
N ILE A 99 1.04 4.09 4.87
CA ILE A 99 0.35 4.82 3.81
C ILE A 99 0.56 4.03 2.54
N THR A 100 -0.52 3.56 1.91
CA THR A 100 -0.43 2.89 0.62
C THR A 100 -1.09 3.74 -0.44
N ILE A 101 -0.34 4.09 -1.49
CA ILE A 101 -0.88 4.74 -2.67
C ILE A 101 -1.15 3.68 -3.73
N ILE A 102 -2.38 3.61 -4.22
CA ILE A 102 -2.79 2.78 -5.36
C ILE A 102 -3.08 3.70 -6.53
N TYR A 103 -2.21 3.65 -7.53
CA TYR A 103 -2.28 4.49 -8.72
C TYR A 103 -2.65 3.65 -9.95
N PRO A 104 -3.90 3.74 -10.46
CA PRO A 104 -4.29 3.10 -11.71
C PRO A 104 -3.57 3.72 -12.90
N TYR A 105 -3.20 2.90 -13.88
CA TYR A 105 -2.60 3.37 -15.12
C TYR A 105 -2.95 2.45 -16.31
N ALA A 106 -2.91 3.00 -17.51
CA ALA A 106 -3.09 2.25 -18.76
C ALA A 106 -1.73 1.98 -19.43
N ASP A 107 -0.89 2.99 -19.55
CA ASP A 107 0.45 2.85 -20.12
C ASP A 107 1.51 2.91 -19.02
N ARG A 108 2.46 2.00 -19.07
CA ARG A 108 3.58 1.92 -18.11
C ARG A 108 4.47 3.17 -18.13
N ALA A 109 4.55 3.86 -19.27
CA ALA A 109 5.27 5.13 -19.41
C ALA A 109 4.64 6.27 -18.56
N ASP A 110 3.35 6.15 -18.24
CA ASP A 110 2.63 7.16 -17.44
C ASP A 110 2.76 6.97 -15.93
N ILE A 111 3.46 5.93 -15.48
CA ILE A 111 3.61 5.63 -14.06
C ILE A 111 4.39 6.75 -13.36
N PRO A 112 3.77 7.44 -12.39
CA PRO A 112 4.42 8.56 -11.71
C PRO A 112 5.39 8.10 -10.62
N ALA A 113 6.32 8.99 -10.27
CA ALA A 113 6.96 8.93 -8.97
C ALA A 113 5.93 9.24 -7.87
N LEU A 114 5.97 8.43 -6.80
CA LEU A 114 5.10 8.57 -5.63
C LEU A 114 5.93 8.82 -4.39
N SER A 115 5.43 9.64 -3.47
CA SER A 115 5.93 9.70 -2.11
C SER A 115 4.80 10.02 -1.15
N ALA A 116 4.92 9.55 0.09
CA ALA A 116 3.99 9.86 1.15
C ALA A 116 4.70 9.89 2.51
N LYS A 117 4.15 10.65 3.44
CA LYS A 117 4.61 10.72 4.83
C LYS A 117 3.48 11.15 5.75
N PHE A 118 3.58 10.76 7.00
CA PHE A 118 2.76 11.34 8.07
C PHE A 118 3.27 12.75 8.41
N ASN A 119 2.36 13.70 8.58
CA ASN A 119 2.68 15.06 9.05
C ASN A 119 2.86 15.09 10.58
N ASN A 120 2.06 14.29 11.29
CA ASN A 120 2.20 14.13 12.73
C ASN A 120 3.26 13.04 13.06
N LYS A 121 4.18 13.37 13.96
CA LYS A 121 5.26 12.44 14.38
C LYS A 121 4.75 11.23 15.16
N GLN A 122 3.62 11.37 15.83
CA GLN A 122 3.02 10.32 16.66
C GLN A 122 1.62 10.00 16.18
N PHE A 123 1.16 8.80 16.45
CA PHE A 123 -0.23 8.39 16.27
C PHE A 123 -1.17 9.31 17.04
N SER A 124 -2.30 9.65 16.43
CA SER A 124 -3.40 10.37 17.06
C SER A 124 -4.70 9.58 16.86
N PRO A 125 -5.42 9.25 17.94
CA PRO A 125 -6.70 8.54 17.83
C PRO A 125 -7.81 9.42 17.26
N SER A 126 -7.59 10.73 17.16
CA SER A 126 -8.62 11.71 16.75
C SER A 126 -8.40 12.26 15.35
N ALA A 127 -7.26 12.00 14.72
CA ALA A 127 -6.96 12.56 13.41
C ALA A 127 -5.91 11.78 12.63
N VAL A 128 -6.12 11.67 11.33
CA VAL A 128 -5.11 11.27 10.35
C VAL A 128 -4.69 12.51 9.58
N ASP A 129 -3.39 12.75 9.47
CA ASP A 129 -2.80 13.84 8.70
C ASP A 129 -1.58 13.34 7.93
N VAL A 130 -1.69 13.31 6.60
CA VAL A 130 -0.66 12.81 5.71
C VAL A 130 -0.41 13.75 4.54
N GLU A 131 0.83 13.83 4.09
CA GLU A 131 1.22 14.49 2.84
C GLU A 131 1.51 13.42 1.79
N VAL A 132 0.91 13.54 0.62
CA VAL A 132 1.20 12.68 -0.53
C VAL A 132 1.69 13.53 -1.69
N LYS A 133 2.64 12.99 -2.47
CA LYS A 133 3.11 13.61 -3.70
C LYS A 133 2.98 12.59 -4.84
N VAL A 134 2.28 13.00 -5.90
CA VAL A 134 2.12 12.23 -7.13
C VAL A 134 2.56 13.11 -8.29
N LYS A 135 3.59 12.67 -9.04
CA LYS A 135 4.32 13.53 -9.97
C LYS A 135 4.85 14.74 -9.19
N ASP A 136 4.52 15.94 -9.64
CA ASP A 136 4.94 17.20 -8.99
C ASP A 136 3.87 17.83 -8.09
N LYS A 137 2.73 17.17 -7.96
CA LYS A 137 1.60 17.69 -7.16
C LYS A 137 1.64 17.12 -5.76
N LYS A 138 1.79 18.02 -4.78
CA LYS A 138 1.63 17.71 -3.34
C LYS A 138 0.19 17.94 -2.90
N ARG A 139 -0.29 17.09 -1.99
CA ARG A 139 -1.58 17.23 -1.34
C ARG A 139 -1.46 16.86 0.13
N ALA A 140 -2.01 17.69 0.99
CA ALA A 140 -2.26 17.33 2.38
C ALA A 140 -3.67 16.69 2.45
N LEU A 141 -3.75 15.53 3.11
CA LEU A 141 -4.99 14.81 3.32
C LEU A 141 -5.19 14.69 4.83
N LYS A 142 -6.29 15.22 5.32
CA LYS A 142 -6.61 15.24 6.75
C LYS A 142 -8.04 14.75 6.98
N VAL A 143 -8.21 13.94 8.02
CA VAL A 143 -9.51 13.55 8.57
C VAL A 143 -9.42 13.69 10.08
N ASP A 144 -10.39 14.34 10.66
CA ASP A 144 -10.64 14.40 12.11
C ASP A 144 -11.82 13.43 12.42
N PHE A 145 -11.69 12.61 13.49
CA PHE A 145 -12.67 11.60 13.93
C PHE A 145 -13.46 12.07 15.16
#